data_0f26699ddcac5efa3b7ff150140b3830
#
_entry.id   0f26699ddcac5efa3b7ff150140b3830
#
_cell.length_a   1.000
_cell.length_b   1.000
_cell.length_c   1.000
_cell.angle_alpha   90.00
_cell.angle_beta   90.00
_cell.angle_gamma   90.00
#
_symmetry.space_group_name_H-M   'P 1'
#
loop_
_entity.id
_entity.type
_entity.pdbx_description
1 polymer ?
#
loop_
_entity_poly.entity_id
_entity_poly.type
_entity_poly.pdbx_seq_one_letter_code
_entity_poly.pdbx_strand_id
1 'polypeptide(L)'
;AKNRWIDLGNDAVGFNMYDSSLRKELVMGWCGQADSPGYSLQVLAKRLNDSQISDMVQNSLDFLTTYEVNPETGLFPVRFDGKGYSQGDPVSCGQAMYNFAKAIETARKNKRFDTSKWETFLKKACDAASSRILSENWNPRSTAEGFYIAPLAISSKLFKNKTYRQAAE
;
A
#
# COMPACT_ATOMS: atom_id res chain seq x y z
N ALA A 1 -10.57 -7.76 -14.00
CA ALA A 1 -10.61 -7.18 -12.63
C ALA A 1 -11.81 -7.71 -11.86
N LYS A 2 -13.04 -7.52 -12.36
CA LYS A 2 -14.30 -7.85 -11.64
C LYS A 2 -14.36 -9.32 -11.17
N ASN A 3 -13.85 -10.27 -11.95
CA ASN A 3 -13.82 -11.71 -11.59
C ASN A 3 -12.86 -12.04 -10.44
N ARG A 4 -12.01 -11.09 -10.02
CA ARG A 4 -11.09 -11.26 -8.89
C ARG A 4 -11.57 -10.57 -7.62
N TRP A 5 -12.72 -9.90 -7.69
CA TRP A 5 -13.30 -9.25 -6.52
C TRP A 5 -13.79 -10.27 -5.50
N ILE A 6 -13.39 -10.09 -4.26
CA ILE A 6 -13.85 -10.91 -3.13
C ILE A 6 -14.30 -10.02 -1.98
N ASP A 7 -15.22 -10.55 -1.22
CA ASP A 7 -15.69 -10.01 0.05
C ASP A 7 -15.44 -11.08 1.12
N LEU A 8 -14.72 -10.72 2.17
CA LEU A 8 -14.38 -11.58 3.30
C LEU A 8 -15.16 -11.20 4.57
N GLY A 9 -16.15 -10.29 4.43
CA GLY A 9 -16.94 -9.76 5.53
C GLY A 9 -16.28 -8.60 6.27
N ASN A 10 -17.05 -7.87 7.10
CA ASN A 10 -16.56 -6.74 7.89
C ASN A 10 -15.77 -5.69 7.10
N ASP A 11 -16.30 -5.30 5.94
CA ASP A 11 -15.67 -4.37 4.99
C ASP A 11 -14.32 -4.82 4.40
N ALA A 12 -13.91 -6.06 4.65
CA ALA A 12 -12.71 -6.65 4.08
C ALA A 12 -12.96 -7.07 2.63
N VAL A 13 -12.87 -6.10 1.74
CA VAL A 13 -13.15 -6.27 0.31
C VAL A 13 -11.91 -5.95 -0.55
N GLY A 14 -11.81 -6.59 -1.70
CA GLY A 14 -10.72 -6.29 -2.62
C GLY A 14 -10.52 -7.32 -3.72
N PHE A 15 -9.40 -7.20 -4.41
CA PHE A 15 -9.02 -8.09 -5.50
C PHE A 15 -8.20 -9.27 -5.00
N ASN A 16 -8.71 -10.48 -5.19
CA ASN A 16 -7.98 -11.68 -4.82
C ASN A 16 -6.70 -11.84 -5.66
N MET A 17 -5.58 -12.04 -4.99
CA MET A 17 -4.29 -12.28 -5.65
C MET A 17 -4.31 -13.61 -6.41
N TYR A 18 -4.93 -14.63 -5.83
CA TYR A 18 -4.99 -15.97 -6.38
C TYR A 18 -6.29 -16.26 -7.11
N ASP A 19 -6.36 -17.41 -7.78
CA ASP A 19 -7.65 -17.92 -8.20
C ASP A 19 -8.49 -18.27 -6.97
N SER A 20 -9.76 -17.88 -6.98
CA SER A 20 -10.66 -18.07 -5.83
C SER A 20 -10.97 -19.55 -5.52
N SER A 21 -10.68 -20.46 -6.48
CA SER A 21 -10.77 -21.90 -6.26
C SER A 21 -9.62 -22.43 -5.38
N LEU A 22 -8.49 -21.70 -5.31
CA LEU A 22 -7.33 -22.09 -4.52
C LEU A 22 -7.42 -21.51 -3.11
N ARG A 23 -7.46 -20.19 -3.00
CA ARG A 23 -7.60 -19.48 -1.74
C ARG A 23 -8.06 -18.03 -1.93
N LYS A 24 -8.64 -17.46 -0.89
CA LYS A 24 -9.07 -16.07 -0.88
C LYS A 24 -8.21 -15.29 0.09
N GLU A 25 -7.46 -14.33 -0.42
CA GLU A 25 -6.59 -13.47 0.38
C GLU A 25 -6.57 -12.05 -0.18
N LEU A 26 -6.57 -11.07 0.72
CA LEU A 26 -6.30 -9.68 0.41
C LEU A 26 -4.83 -9.40 0.75
N VAL A 27 -4.01 -9.18 -0.28
CA VAL A 27 -2.57 -8.98 -0.15
C VAL A 27 -2.23 -7.53 -0.47
N MET A 28 -1.45 -6.87 0.37
CA MET A 28 -1.12 -5.45 0.23
C MET A 28 0.10 -5.21 -0.65
N GLY A 29 1.19 -5.86 -0.35
CA GLY A 29 2.44 -5.80 -1.12
C GLY A 29 2.54 -6.94 -2.12
N TRP A 30 3.65 -7.04 -2.85
CA TRP A 30 4.02 -8.13 -3.76
C TRP A 30 2.86 -8.63 -4.65
N CYS A 31 2.65 -7.98 -5.79
CA CYS A 31 1.52 -8.27 -6.69
C CYS A 31 0.13 -8.13 -6.04
N GLY A 32 0.06 -7.48 -4.88
CA GLY A 32 -1.17 -7.29 -4.14
C GLY A 32 -2.01 -6.12 -4.63
N GLN A 33 -3.05 -5.80 -3.87
CA GLN A 33 -4.08 -4.85 -4.27
C GLN A 33 -3.60 -3.43 -4.47
N ALA A 34 -2.58 -3.00 -3.71
CA ALA A 34 -2.01 -1.67 -3.86
C ALA A 34 -1.17 -1.54 -5.14
N ASP A 35 -0.70 -2.64 -5.70
CA ASP A 35 0.04 -2.70 -6.95
C ASP A 35 -0.88 -2.48 -8.17
N SER A 36 -1.04 -3.50 -9.00
CA SER A 36 -1.80 -3.38 -10.26
C SER A 36 -3.23 -2.88 -10.04
N PRO A 37 -4.03 -3.42 -9.09
CA PRO A 37 -5.33 -2.85 -8.80
C PRO A 37 -5.28 -1.40 -8.32
N GLY A 38 -4.32 -1.04 -7.47
CA GLY A 38 -4.26 0.27 -6.83
C GLY A 38 -4.11 1.42 -7.81
N TYR A 39 -3.20 1.36 -8.77
CA TYR A 39 -2.99 2.47 -9.70
C TYR A 39 -3.29 2.14 -11.17
N SER A 40 -3.03 0.91 -11.61
CA SER A 40 -3.33 0.52 -13.00
C SER A 40 -4.83 0.51 -13.27
N LEU A 41 -5.65 0.01 -12.35
CA LEU A 41 -7.10 0.04 -12.50
C LEU A 41 -7.69 1.44 -12.39
N GLN A 42 -7.06 2.38 -11.68
CA GLN A 42 -7.46 3.79 -11.72
C GLN A 42 -7.38 4.36 -13.14
N VAL A 43 -6.28 4.07 -13.85
CA VAL A 43 -6.09 4.50 -15.23
C VAL A 43 -7.08 3.82 -16.16
N LEU A 44 -7.30 2.51 -15.98
CA LEU A 44 -8.27 1.75 -16.77
C LEU A 44 -9.70 2.26 -16.56
N ALA A 45 -10.12 2.45 -15.30
CA ALA A 45 -11.43 2.96 -14.96
C ALA A 45 -11.71 4.32 -15.61
N LYS A 46 -10.72 5.20 -15.61
CA LYS A 46 -10.81 6.50 -16.28
C LYS A 46 -10.97 6.36 -17.79
N ARG A 47 -10.18 5.47 -18.42
CA ARG A 47 -10.24 5.23 -19.88
C ARG A 47 -11.58 4.67 -20.32
N LEU A 48 -12.15 3.77 -19.54
CA LEU A 48 -13.43 3.10 -19.82
C LEU A 48 -14.63 3.87 -19.30
N ASN A 49 -14.43 4.95 -18.56
CA ASN A 49 -15.46 5.67 -17.79
C ASN A 49 -16.28 4.71 -16.90
N ASP A 50 -15.61 3.72 -16.29
CA ASP A 50 -16.24 2.69 -15.47
C ASP A 50 -16.18 3.09 -13.98
N SER A 51 -17.35 3.56 -13.48
CA SER A 51 -17.47 3.96 -12.07
C SER A 51 -17.33 2.78 -11.12
N GLN A 52 -17.82 1.61 -11.50
CA GLN A 52 -17.76 0.42 -10.66
C GLN A 52 -16.31 0.01 -10.37
N ILE A 53 -15.43 0.02 -11.38
CA ILE A 53 -13.99 -0.26 -11.14
C ILE A 53 -13.39 0.79 -10.20
N SER A 54 -13.77 2.07 -10.35
CA SER A 54 -13.27 3.11 -9.43
C SER A 54 -13.69 2.86 -7.98
N ASP A 55 -14.97 2.52 -7.76
CA ASP A 55 -15.48 2.24 -6.42
C ASP A 55 -14.81 0.99 -5.81
N MET A 56 -14.58 -0.05 -6.62
CA MET A 56 -13.82 -1.23 -6.21
C MET A 56 -12.40 -0.88 -5.78
N VAL A 57 -11.70 -0.01 -6.53
CA VAL A 57 -10.35 0.45 -6.17
C VAL A 57 -10.38 1.25 -4.87
N GLN A 58 -11.33 2.20 -4.73
CA GLN A 58 -11.46 2.99 -3.51
C GLN A 58 -11.64 2.08 -2.29
N ASN A 59 -12.63 1.20 -2.33
CA ASN A 59 -12.96 0.31 -1.20
C ASN A 59 -11.81 -0.65 -0.87
N SER A 60 -11.15 -1.19 -1.90
CA SER A 60 -9.99 -2.08 -1.72
C SER A 60 -8.84 -1.38 -1.00
N LEU A 61 -8.46 -0.18 -1.44
CA LEU A 61 -7.36 0.56 -0.81
C LEU A 61 -7.76 1.11 0.57
N ASP A 62 -9.01 1.53 0.75
CA ASP A 62 -9.53 1.96 2.05
C ASP A 62 -9.44 0.84 3.08
N PHE A 63 -9.80 -0.38 2.70
CA PHE A 63 -9.65 -1.53 3.60
C PHE A 63 -8.18 -1.75 3.99
N LEU A 64 -7.25 -1.69 3.05
CA LEU A 64 -5.82 -1.89 3.35
C LEU A 64 -5.27 -0.85 4.34
N THR A 65 -5.85 0.36 4.40
CA THR A 65 -5.43 1.38 5.37
C THR A 65 -5.85 1.09 6.81
N THR A 66 -6.67 0.06 7.03
CA THR A 66 -7.03 -0.40 8.38
C THR A 66 -5.90 -1.19 9.06
N TYR A 67 -4.88 -1.60 8.30
CA TYR A 67 -3.72 -2.30 8.83
C TYR A 67 -2.89 -1.39 9.71
N GLU A 68 -2.53 -1.86 10.90
CA GLU A 68 -1.75 -1.08 11.84
C GLU A 68 -0.26 -1.12 11.50
N VAL A 69 0.36 0.06 11.47
CA VAL A 69 1.81 0.21 11.34
C VAL A 69 2.44 0.16 12.71
N ASN A 70 3.36 -0.76 12.93
CA ASN A 70 4.16 -0.79 14.16
C ASN A 70 5.09 0.43 14.19
N PRO A 71 4.99 1.32 15.20
CA PRO A 71 5.74 2.57 15.23
C PRO A 71 7.25 2.37 15.45
N GLU A 72 7.66 1.25 16.03
CA GLU A 72 9.07 0.96 16.32
C GLU A 72 9.80 0.33 15.13
N THR A 73 9.11 -0.58 14.43
CA THR A 73 9.72 -1.34 13.33
C THR A 73 9.36 -0.82 11.95
N GLY A 74 8.28 -0.05 11.82
CA GLY A 74 7.71 0.37 10.55
C GLY A 74 7.02 -0.76 9.77
N LEU A 75 6.96 -1.96 10.35
CA LEU A 75 6.30 -3.10 9.71
C LEU A 75 4.79 -3.05 9.96
N PHE A 76 4.05 -3.60 9.03
CA PHE A 76 2.60 -3.75 9.11
C PHE A 76 2.17 -5.06 8.47
N PRO A 77 0.95 -5.57 8.78
CA PRO A 77 0.43 -6.76 8.13
C PRO A 77 0.35 -6.58 6.62
N VAL A 78 0.60 -7.64 5.87
CA VAL A 78 0.56 -7.60 4.40
C VAL A 78 -0.46 -8.54 3.78
N ARG A 79 -1.10 -9.37 4.59
CA ARG A 79 -2.13 -10.31 4.15
C ARG A 79 -3.27 -10.39 5.15
N PHE A 80 -4.47 -10.63 4.61
CA PHE A 80 -5.67 -10.96 5.37
C PHE A 80 -6.45 -12.05 4.64
N ASP A 81 -6.78 -13.13 5.32
CA ASP A 81 -7.47 -14.32 4.77
C ASP A 81 -8.94 -14.45 5.24
N GLY A 82 -9.48 -13.42 5.88
CA GLY A 82 -10.80 -13.44 6.49
C GLY A 82 -10.82 -13.92 7.95
N LYS A 83 -9.70 -14.47 8.45
CA LYS A 83 -9.58 -14.97 9.82
C LYS A 83 -8.50 -14.24 10.61
N GLY A 84 -7.43 -13.80 9.94
CA GLY A 84 -6.34 -13.13 10.59
C GLY A 84 -5.37 -12.47 9.63
N TYR A 85 -4.44 -11.71 10.20
CA TYR A 85 -3.40 -10.97 9.49
C TYR A 85 -2.07 -11.71 9.55
N SER A 86 -1.30 -11.66 8.46
CA SER A 86 0.10 -12.09 8.44
C SER A 86 1.01 -10.88 8.53
N GLN A 87 1.96 -10.92 9.47
CA GLN A 87 2.97 -9.87 9.62
C GLN A 87 3.79 -9.71 8.34
N GLY A 88 4.08 -8.46 8.00
CA GLY A 88 4.95 -8.12 6.88
C GLY A 88 6.44 -8.17 7.25
N ASP A 89 7.26 -8.18 6.21
CA ASP A 89 8.70 -8.02 6.24
C ASP A 89 9.11 -6.73 5.53
N PRO A 90 10.36 -6.28 5.60
CA PRO A 90 10.79 -5.04 4.95
C PRO A 90 10.54 -4.99 3.44
N VAL A 91 10.66 -6.13 2.73
CA VAL A 91 10.41 -6.21 1.28
C VAL A 91 8.94 -5.97 0.97
N SER A 92 8.06 -6.72 1.62
CA SER A 92 6.61 -6.63 1.41
C SER A 92 6.06 -5.27 1.84
N CYS A 93 6.52 -4.74 2.98
CA CYS A 93 6.11 -3.42 3.47
C CYS A 93 6.62 -2.29 2.56
N GLY A 94 7.90 -2.32 2.17
CA GLY A 94 8.47 -1.32 1.27
C GLY A 94 7.78 -1.30 -0.09
N GLN A 95 7.47 -2.47 -0.65
CA GLN A 95 6.72 -2.56 -1.89
C GLN A 95 5.28 -2.05 -1.74
N ALA A 96 4.60 -2.38 -0.64
CA ALA A 96 3.28 -1.85 -0.36
C ALA A 96 3.28 -0.32 -0.26
N MET A 97 4.25 0.26 0.45
CA MET A 97 4.44 1.72 0.54
C MET A 97 4.66 2.34 -0.85
N TYR A 98 5.49 1.72 -1.70
CA TYR A 98 5.71 2.17 -3.08
C TYR A 98 4.39 2.18 -3.86
N ASN A 99 3.62 1.11 -3.79
CA ASN A 99 2.36 0.97 -4.51
C ASN A 99 1.31 1.97 -4.03
N PHE A 100 1.22 2.22 -2.70
CA PHE A 100 0.37 3.28 -2.15
C PHE A 100 0.81 4.67 -2.64
N ALA A 101 2.11 4.96 -2.65
CA ALA A 101 2.61 6.23 -3.16
C ALA A 101 2.23 6.44 -4.64
N LYS A 102 2.34 5.39 -5.46
CA LYS A 102 1.91 5.42 -6.87
C LYS A 102 0.40 5.56 -7.02
N ALA A 103 -0.39 4.89 -6.19
CA ALA A 103 -1.84 5.00 -6.19
C ALA A 103 -2.30 6.44 -5.85
N ILE A 104 -1.71 7.07 -4.82
CA ILE A 104 -1.98 8.46 -4.44
C ILE A 104 -1.56 9.44 -5.56
N GLU A 105 -0.35 9.26 -6.12
CA GLU A 105 0.12 10.10 -7.22
C GLU A 105 -0.85 10.06 -8.42
N THR A 106 -1.36 8.88 -8.74
CA THR A 106 -2.33 8.66 -9.83
C THR A 106 -3.69 9.27 -9.50
N ALA A 107 -4.18 9.07 -8.28
CA ALA A 107 -5.45 9.60 -7.81
C ALA A 107 -5.49 11.12 -7.78
N ARG A 108 -4.41 11.79 -7.37
CA ARG A 108 -4.28 13.26 -7.40
C ARG A 108 -4.48 13.84 -8.80
N LYS A 109 -4.10 13.10 -9.85
CA LYS A 109 -4.34 13.48 -11.25
C LYS A 109 -5.77 13.21 -11.71
N ASN A 110 -6.50 12.38 -11.01
CA ASN A 110 -7.83 11.92 -11.40
C ASN A 110 -8.98 12.57 -10.62
N LYS A 111 -8.74 13.23 -9.49
CA LYS A 111 -9.71 13.95 -8.64
C LYS A 111 -11.00 13.17 -8.29
N ARG A 112 -11.06 11.88 -8.55
CA ARG A 112 -12.23 11.04 -8.32
C ARG A 112 -12.16 10.31 -6.98
N PHE A 113 -10.94 10.09 -6.49
CA PHE A 113 -10.67 9.29 -5.31
C PHE A 113 -10.47 10.17 -4.08
N ASP A 114 -11.01 9.75 -2.95
CA ASP A 114 -10.62 10.29 -1.64
C ASP A 114 -9.33 9.58 -1.19
N THR A 115 -8.23 10.30 -1.19
CA THR A 115 -6.91 9.76 -0.81
C THR A 115 -6.56 9.98 0.66
N SER A 116 -7.44 10.58 1.46
CA SER A 116 -7.12 11.00 2.83
C SER A 116 -6.68 9.84 3.74
N LYS A 117 -7.37 8.72 3.69
CA LYS A 117 -6.99 7.50 4.43
C LYS A 117 -5.67 6.92 3.92
N TRP A 118 -5.49 6.87 2.60
CA TRP A 118 -4.28 6.34 1.96
C TRP A 118 -3.05 7.19 2.33
N GLU A 119 -3.19 8.50 2.29
CA GLU A 119 -2.13 9.44 2.68
C GLU A 119 -1.79 9.33 4.16
N THR A 120 -2.79 9.17 5.03
CA THR A 120 -2.58 8.99 6.46
C THR A 120 -1.83 7.70 6.75
N PHE A 121 -2.23 6.59 6.13
CA PHE A 121 -1.54 5.30 6.26
C PHE A 121 -0.10 5.38 5.76
N LEU A 122 0.11 5.90 4.55
CA LEU A 122 1.44 6.00 3.96
C LEU A 122 2.38 6.91 4.78
N LYS A 123 1.87 8.02 5.33
CA LYS A 123 2.65 8.88 6.22
C LYS A 123 3.09 8.14 7.47
N LYS A 124 2.20 7.41 8.15
CA LYS A 124 2.56 6.61 9.33
C LYS A 124 3.66 5.60 9.01
N ALA A 125 3.56 4.90 7.88
CA ALA A 125 4.57 3.94 7.46
C ALA A 125 5.91 4.62 7.12
N CYS A 126 5.88 5.76 6.43
CA CYS A 126 7.09 6.53 6.10
C CYS A 126 7.73 7.13 7.35
N ASP A 127 6.95 7.64 8.30
CA ASP A 127 7.45 8.21 9.56
C ASP A 127 8.20 7.12 10.36
N ALA A 128 7.59 5.96 10.56
CA ALA A 128 8.21 4.85 11.29
C ALA A 128 9.47 4.33 10.57
N ALA A 129 9.41 4.11 9.26
CA ALA A 129 10.56 3.67 8.47
C ALA A 129 11.71 4.68 8.51
N SER A 130 11.41 5.98 8.32
CA SER A 130 12.43 7.04 8.34
C SER A 130 13.08 7.18 9.73
N SER A 131 12.27 7.13 10.79
CA SER A 131 12.75 7.18 12.17
C SER A 131 13.73 6.06 12.47
N ARG A 132 13.41 4.84 12.02
CA ARG A 132 14.26 3.66 12.17
C ARG A 132 15.56 3.79 11.36
N ILE A 133 15.47 4.16 10.07
CA ILE A 133 16.63 4.27 9.17
C ILE A 133 17.61 5.35 9.65
N LEU A 134 17.10 6.47 10.15
CA LEU A 134 17.93 7.58 10.64
C LEU A 134 18.38 7.42 12.09
N SER A 135 18.05 6.32 12.76
CA SER A 135 18.52 6.06 14.11
C SER A 135 20.00 5.71 14.13
N GLU A 136 20.71 6.11 15.19
CA GLU A 136 22.14 5.82 15.40
C GLU A 136 22.46 4.32 15.42
N ASN A 137 21.48 3.50 15.81
CA ASN A 137 21.61 2.04 15.91
C ASN A 137 21.16 1.29 14.65
N TRP A 138 20.79 2.00 13.60
CA TRP A 138 20.35 1.33 12.39
C TRP A 138 21.52 0.62 11.70
N ASN A 139 21.37 -0.67 11.55
CA ASN A 139 22.34 -1.52 10.87
C ASN A 139 21.60 -2.51 9.96
N PRO A 140 21.46 -2.22 8.66
CA PRO A 140 20.77 -3.10 7.73
C PRO A 140 21.53 -4.41 7.57
N ARG A 141 20.87 -5.52 7.89
CA ARG A 141 21.46 -6.86 7.82
C ARG A 141 21.28 -7.52 6.45
N SER A 142 20.47 -6.92 5.59
CA SER A 142 20.16 -7.48 4.28
C SER A 142 19.80 -6.38 3.29
N THR A 143 19.70 -6.74 2.01
CA THR A 143 19.21 -5.84 0.93
C THR A 143 17.71 -5.56 1.03
N ALA A 144 16.99 -6.20 1.95
CA ALA A 144 15.55 -6.03 2.12
C ALA A 144 15.17 -4.59 2.48
N GLU A 145 15.99 -3.90 3.26
CA GLU A 145 15.80 -2.50 3.62
C GLU A 145 15.89 -1.54 2.42
N GLY A 146 16.55 -1.95 1.34
CA GLY A 146 16.60 -1.19 0.09
C GLY A 146 15.22 -0.97 -0.55
N PHE A 147 14.21 -1.78 -0.20
CA PHE A 147 12.84 -1.58 -0.64
C PHE A 147 12.16 -0.32 -0.08
N TYR A 148 12.72 0.31 0.95
CA TYR A 148 12.24 1.60 1.47
C TYR A 148 12.71 2.81 0.68
N ILE A 149 13.78 2.72 -0.10
CA ILE A 149 14.37 3.85 -0.85
C ILE A 149 13.34 4.50 -1.78
N ALA A 150 12.77 3.73 -2.69
CA ALA A 150 11.82 4.25 -3.67
C ALA A 150 10.54 4.86 -3.06
N PRO A 151 9.84 4.19 -2.13
CA PRO A 151 8.66 4.78 -1.51
C PRO A 151 8.95 6.02 -0.69
N LEU A 152 10.06 6.10 0.04
CA LEU A 152 10.46 7.29 0.76
C LEU A 152 10.80 8.45 -0.18
N ALA A 153 11.53 8.19 -1.26
CA ALA A 153 11.84 9.21 -2.27
C ALA A 153 10.58 9.77 -2.95
N ILE A 154 9.60 8.93 -3.29
CA ILE A 154 8.31 9.38 -3.86
C ILE A 154 7.51 10.14 -2.81
N SER A 155 7.39 9.59 -1.61
CA SER A 155 6.62 10.21 -0.52
C SER A 155 7.21 11.54 -0.07
N SER A 156 8.54 11.72 -0.15
CA SER A 156 9.17 13.00 0.14
C SER A 156 8.67 14.12 -0.78
N LYS A 157 8.41 13.80 -2.04
CA LYS A 157 7.85 14.74 -3.03
C LYS A 157 6.34 14.93 -2.83
N LEU A 158 5.60 13.84 -2.59
CA LEU A 158 4.15 13.87 -2.37
C LEU A 158 3.76 14.73 -1.17
N PHE A 159 4.52 14.63 -0.08
CA PHE A 159 4.23 15.28 1.20
C PHE A 159 5.17 16.45 1.53
N LYS A 160 6.12 16.78 0.64
CA LYS A 160 7.14 17.82 0.84
C LYS A 160 7.91 17.61 2.16
N ASN A 161 8.24 16.36 2.50
CA ASN A 161 8.90 15.97 3.73
C ASN A 161 10.39 15.69 3.49
N LYS A 162 11.27 16.53 4.10
CA LYS A 162 12.72 16.40 3.95
C LYS A 162 13.30 15.18 4.68
N THR A 163 12.67 14.76 5.79
CA THR A 163 13.11 13.58 6.56
C THR A 163 12.99 12.31 5.71
N TYR A 164 11.90 12.16 4.95
CA TYR A 164 11.75 11.02 4.05
C TYR A 164 12.82 11.01 2.96
N ARG A 165 13.18 12.19 2.47
CA ARG A 165 14.27 12.32 1.49
C ARG A 165 15.62 11.88 2.09
N GLN A 166 15.94 12.39 3.28
CA GLN A 166 17.17 12.05 3.98
C GLN A 166 17.27 10.54 4.27
N ALA A 167 16.16 9.90 4.64
CA ALA A 167 16.12 8.46 4.88
C ALA A 167 16.21 7.63 3.58
N ALA A 168 15.97 8.21 2.43
CA ALA A 168 16.07 7.56 1.11
C ALA A 168 17.48 7.69 0.48
N GLU A 169 18.29 8.62 0.93
CA GLU A 169 19.68 8.89 0.49
C GLU A 169 20.68 8.02 1.24
#